data_735f380647c23c5514ebd6c50118dfd2
#
_entry.id   735f380647c23c5514ebd6c50118dfd2
#
_cell.length_a   1.000
_cell.length_b   1.000
_cell.length_c   1.000
_cell.angle_alpha   90.00
_cell.angle_beta   90.00
_cell.angle_gamma   90.00
#
_symmetry.space_group_name_H-M   'P 1'
#
loop_
_entity.id
_entity.type
_entity.pdbx_description
1 polymer ?
#
loop_
_entity_poly.entity_id
_entity_poly.type
_entity_poly.pdbx_seq_one_letter_code
_entity_poly.pdbx_strand_id
1 'polypeptide(L)'
;MTLLINHATVITVDPDRRVLADCSIVIANDVITALGPSHELENLYRDATTVIDAAGKVVLPGFVSAHNHVGYAVFRGRAEDIGYAPTHRLYLPMSGVI
;
A
#
# COMPACT_ATOMS: atom_id res chain seq x y z
N MET A 1 18.04 2.71 -11.84
CA MET A 1 17.88 2.25 -10.46
C MET A 1 16.97 1.03 -10.47
N THR A 2 17.38 -0.03 -9.81
CA THR A 2 16.59 -1.28 -9.73
C THR A 2 16.28 -1.57 -8.26
N LEU A 3 15.01 -1.77 -7.96
CA LEU A 3 14.52 -2.18 -6.65
C LEU A 3 13.99 -3.62 -6.74
N LEU A 4 14.47 -4.48 -5.87
CA LEU A 4 13.95 -5.82 -5.66
C LEU A 4 13.19 -5.89 -4.33
N ILE A 5 11.90 -6.19 -4.37
CA ILE A 5 11.11 -6.54 -3.19
C ILE A 5 11.02 -8.06 -3.16
N ASN A 6 11.57 -8.67 -2.11
CA ASN A 6 11.81 -10.12 -2.05
C ASN A 6 10.97 -10.80 -0.97
N HIS A 7 10.61 -12.06 -1.18
CA HIS A 7 9.90 -12.93 -0.23
C HIS A 7 8.51 -12.44 0.23
N ALA A 8 7.83 -11.66 -0.60
CA ALA A 8 6.50 -11.14 -0.26
C ALA A 8 5.37 -12.14 -0.51
N THR A 9 4.25 -11.96 0.20
CA THR A 9 2.96 -12.41 -0.29
C THR A 9 2.38 -11.31 -1.16
N VAL A 10 2.20 -11.56 -2.46
CA VAL A 10 1.73 -10.56 -3.42
C VAL A 10 0.27 -10.78 -3.75
N ILE A 11 -0.55 -9.75 -3.57
CA ILE A 11 -1.96 -9.73 -4.01
C ILE A 11 -2.01 -8.87 -5.28
N THR A 12 -2.24 -9.50 -6.42
CA THR A 12 -2.10 -8.81 -7.72
C THR A 12 -3.25 -7.87 -8.05
N VAL A 13 -4.44 -8.14 -7.52
CA VAL A 13 -5.68 -7.41 -7.84
C VAL A 13 -5.94 -7.37 -9.37
N ASP A 14 -5.44 -8.37 -10.07
CA ASP A 14 -5.71 -8.58 -11.49
C ASP A 14 -7.05 -9.31 -11.70
N PRO A 15 -7.51 -9.48 -12.95
CA PRO A 15 -8.75 -10.22 -13.25
C PRO A 15 -8.78 -11.63 -12.66
N ASP A 16 -7.63 -12.28 -12.55
CA ASP A 16 -7.50 -13.63 -12.00
C ASP A 16 -7.45 -13.65 -10.46
N ARG A 17 -7.37 -12.46 -9.82
CA ARG A 17 -7.34 -12.30 -8.35
C ARG A 17 -6.30 -13.17 -7.67
N ARG A 18 -5.10 -13.23 -8.22
CA ARG A 18 -4.04 -14.11 -7.73
C ARG A 18 -3.47 -13.61 -6.38
N VAL A 19 -3.19 -14.57 -5.51
CA VAL A 19 -2.40 -14.38 -4.29
C VAL A 19 -1.16 -15.27 -4.42
N LEU A 20 0.01 -14.66 -4.52
CA LEU A 20 1.27 -15.33 -4.79
C LEU A 20 2.12 -15.32 -3.51
N ALA A 21 2.40 -16.52 -2.99
CA ALA A 21 3.27 -16.68 -1.82
C ALA A 21 4.73 -16.72 -2.25
N ASP A 22 5.63 -16.25 -1.39
CA ASP A 22 7.09 -16.21 -1.61
C ASP A 22 7.46 -15.69 -3.01
N CYS A 23 6.96 -14.52 -3.28
CA CYS A 23 7.03 -13.87 -4.59
C CYS A 23 7.89 -12.61 -4.50
N SER A 24 8.62 -12.33 -5.56
CA SER A 24 9.43 -11.11 -5.70
C SER A 24 8.91 -10.21 -6.81
N ILE A 25 9.12 -8.93 -6.60
CA ILE A 25 8.77 -7.87 -7.54
C ILE A 25 10.05 -7.10 -7.88
N VAL A 26 10.30 -6.92 -9.16
CA VAL A 26 11.40 -6.09 -9.66
C VAL A 26 10.84 -4.82 -10.25
N ILE A 27 11.36 -3.69 -9.78
CA ILE A 27 10.98 -2.36 -10.25
C ILE A 27 12.24 -1.69 -10.82
N ALA A 28 12.17 -1.29 -12.08
CA ALA A 28 13.23 -0.54 -12.74
C ALA A 28 12.63 0.70 -13.39
N ASN A 29 13.23 1.86 -13.11
CA ASN A 29 12.78 3.15 -13.66
C ASN A 29 11.27 3.38 -13.49
N ASP A 30 10.78 3.17 -12.25
CA ASP A 30 9.38 3.37 -11.84
C ASP A 30 8.36 2.42 -12.49
N VAL A 31 8.83 1.35 -13.13
CA VAL A 31 8.00 0.34 -13.77
C VAL A 31 8.27 -1.04 -13.15
N ILE A 32 7.21 -1.80 -12.88
CA ILE A 32 7.32 -3.21 -12.53
C ILE A 32 7.76 -3.98 -13.78
N THR A 33 8.97 -4.52 -13.76
CA THR A 33 9.58 -5.22 -14.90
C THR A 33 9.53 -6.73 -14.78
N ALA A 34 9.41 -7.25 -13.55
CA ALA A 34 9.25 -8.67 -13.30
C ALA A 34 8.44 -8.93 -12.03
N LEU A 35 7.72 -10.03 -12.04
CA LEU A 35 6.97 -10.58 -10.91
C LEU A 35 7.06 -12.09 -11.01
N GLY A 36 7.51 -12.76 -9.97
CA GLY A 36 7.67 -14.22 -9.99
C GLY A 36 8.22 -14.80 -8.69
N PRO A 37 8.49 -16.11 -8.67
CA PRO A 37 9.01 -16.80 -7.50
C PRO A 37 10.32 -16.18 -6.99
N SER A 38 10.43 -16.01 -5.67
CA SER A 38 11.60 -15.35 -5.06
C SER A 38 12.90 -16.05 -5.39
N HIS A 39 12.93 -17.39 -5.36
CA HIS A 39 14.15 -18.16 -5.63
C HIS A 39 14.69 -17.96 -7.06
N GLU A 40 13.85 -17.57 -8.02
CA GLU A 40 14.28 -17.28 -9.38
C GLU A 40 14.80 -15.84 -9.49
N LEU A 41 13.98 -14.87 -9.04
CA LEU A 41 14.29 -13.45 -9.22
C LEU A 41 15.43 -12.96 -8.34
N GLU A 42 15.60 -13.52 -7.15
CA GLU A 42 16.73 -13.19 -6.26
C GLU A 42 18.07 -13.47 -6.92
N ASN A 43 18.20 -14.57 -7.62
CA ASN A 43 19.41 -14.91 -8.34
C ASN A 43 19.66 -14.03 -9.57
N LEU A 44 18.60 -13.70 -10.31
CA LEU A 44 18.68 -12.88 -11.51
C LEU A 44 18.99 -11.41 -11.21
N TYR A 45 18.51 -10.91 -10.06
CA TYR A 45 18.59 -9.50 -9.69
C TYR A 45 19.42 -9.28 -8.42
N ARG A 46 20.42 -10.14 -8.17
CA ARG A 46 21.33 -10.03 -7.02
C ARG A 46 22.05 -8.68 -6.92
N ASP A 47 22.23 -8.01 -8.06
CA ASP A 47 22.90 -6.71 -8.18
C ASP A 47 21.91 -5.54 -8.18
N ALA A 48 20.67 -5.75 -7.72
CA ALA A 48 19.69 -4.67 -7.58
C ALA A 48 20.25 -3.56 -6.66
N THR A 49 20.00 -2.31 -7.05
CA THR A 49 20.48 -1.14 -6.31
C THR A 49 19.93 -1.10 -4.87
N THR A 50 18.71 -1.57 -4.70
CA THR A 50 18.04 -1.66 -3.39
C THR A 50 17.29 -2.98 -3.30
N VAL A 51 17.44 -3.67 -2.18
CA VAL A 51 16.70 -4.90 -1.88
C VAL A 51 15.88 -4.68 -0.60
N ILE A 52 14.59 -4.99 -0.67
CA ILE A 52 13.68 -4.98 0.49
C ILE A 52 13.29 -6.43 0.79
N ASP A 53 13.65 -6.91 1.95
CA ASP A 53 13.11 -8.17 2.46
C ASP A 53 11.69 -7.95 2.98
N ALA A 54 10.73 -8.55 2.28
CA ALA A 54 9.31 -8.47 2.57
C ALA A 54 8.75 -9.79 3.15
N ALA A 55 9.62 -10.63 3.73
CA ALA A 55 9.17 -11.85 4.41
C ALA A 55 8.14 -11.52 5.49
N GLY A 56 7.01 -12.22 5.48
CA GLY A 56 5.89 -11.97 6.39
C GLY A 56 5.06 -10.72 6.07
N LYS A 57 5.33 -10.02 4.97
CA LYS A 57 4.57 -8.84 4.53
C LYS A 57 3.73 -9.13 3.30
N VAL A 58 2.71 -8.32 3.13
CA VAL A 58 1.84 -8.34 1.96
C VAL A 58 2.14 -7.13 1.09
N VAL A 59 2.28 -7.37 -0.21
CA VAL A 59 2.41 -6.31 -1.22
C VAL A 59 1.19 -6.35 -2.13
N LEU A 60 0.59 -5.19 -2.34
CA LEU A 60 -0.59 -5.03 -3.19
C LEU A 60 -0.50 -3.66 -3.89
N PRO A 61 -1.25 -3.45 -4.98
CA PRO A 61 -1.33 -2.14 -5.62
C PRO A 61 -1.78 -1.05 -4.67
N GLY A 62 -1.29 0.17 -4.86
CA GLY A 62 -1.69 1.33 -4.07
C GLY A 62 -3.19 1.56 -4.16
N PHE A 63 -3.80 1.98 -3.06
CA PHE A 63 -5.23 2.26 -3.02
C PHE A 63 -5.58 3.53 -3.79
N VAL A 64 -6.69 3.47 -4.50
CA VAL A 64 -7.30 4.64 -5.12
C VAL A 64 -8.56 4.99 -4.35
N SER A 65 -8.62 6.18 -3.77
CA SER A 65 -9.79 6.69 -3.08
C SER A 65 -10.46 7.76 -3.95
N ALA A 66 -11.62 7.41 -4.52
CA ALA A 66 -12.41 8.34 -5.32
C ALA A 66 -13.27 9.28 -4.46
N HIS A 67 -13.43 8.98 -3.18
CA HIS A 67 -14.16 9.80 -2.21
C HIS A 67 -13.48 9.68 -0.85
N ASN A 68 -12.98 10.77 -0.32
CA ASN A 68 -12.41 10.79 1.05
C ASN A 68 -12.53 12.17 1.68
N HIS A 69 -12.34 12.19 3.00
CA HIS A 69 -12.31 13.40 3.82
C HIS A 69 -11.00 13.43 4.61
N VAL A 70 -9.88 13.58 3.92
CA VAL A 70 -8.52 13.49 4.51
C VAL A 70 -8.36 14.43 5.71
N GLY A 71 -8.88 15.65 5.62
CA GLY A 71 -8.82 16.62 6.71
C GLY A 71 -9.51 16.16 8.00
N TYR A 72 -10.43 15.20 7.91
CA TYR A 72 -11.15 14.68 9.07
C TYR A 72 -10.40 13.57 9.80
N ALA A 73 -9.30 13.09 9.27
CA ALA A 73 -8.48 12.05 9.90
C ALA A 73 -7.95 12.47 11.29
N VAL A 74 -7.73 13.76 11.51
CA VAL A 74 -7.31 14.32 12.79
C VAL A 74 -8.37 14.23 13.89
N PHE A 75 -9.63 14.01 13.52
CA PHE A 75 -10.76 13.90 14.44
C PHE A 75 -11.12 12.45 14.76
N ARG A 76 -10.33 11.51 14.28
CA ARG A 76 -10.53 10.09 14.50
C ARG A 76 -10.68 9.78 15.99
N GLY A 77 -11.73 9.05 16.34
CA GLY A 77 -12.05 8.71 17.72
C GLY A 77 -12.74 9.81 18.53
N ARG A 78 -13.03 10.98 17.92
CA ARG A 78 -13.66 12.11 18.64
C ARG A 78 -15.13 12.32 18.31
N ALA A 79 -15.65 11.58 17.34
CA ALA A 79 -17.01 11.77 16.85
C ALA A 79 -18.00 10.68 17.29
N GLU A 80 -17.50 9.62 17.91
CA GLU A 80 -18.30 8.43 18.21
C GLU A 80 -19.46 8.71 19.17
N ASP A 81 -19.25 9.58 20.15
CA ASP A 81 -20.24 9.90 21.17
C ASP A 81 -21.06 11.17 20.87
N ILE A 82 -20.81 11.84 19.74
CA ILE A 82 -21.51 13.07 19.39
C ILE A 82 -22.93 12.78 18.84
N GLY A 83 -23.20 11.54 18.46
CA GLY A 83 -24.48 11.09 17.94
C GLY A 83 -24.75 11.65 16.54
N TYR A 84 -25.96 12.17 16.35
CA TYR A 84 -26.39 12.65 15.04
C TYR A 84 -25.67 13.94 14.59
N ALA A 85 -25.16 13.98 13.39
CA ALA A 85 -24.53 15.14 12.74
C ALA A 85 -23.14 15.55 13.30
N PRO A 86 -22.14 14.66 13.37
CA PRO A 86 -20.79 15.03 13.80
C PRO A 86 -20.14 16.09 12.90
N THR A 87 -20.51 16.14 11.62
CA THR A 87 -20.01 17.13 10.65
C THR A 87 -20.26 18.56 11.13
N HIS A 88 -21.47 18.88 11.57
CA HIS A 88 -21.83 20.22 12.01
C HIS A 88 -21.33 20.55 13.41
N ARG A 89 -21.24 19.55 14.28
CA ARG A 89 -20.88 19.76 15.70
C ARG A 89 -19.39 19.76 15.95
N LEU A 90 -18.64 19.02 15.17
CA LEU A 90 -17.20 18.84 15.37
C LEU A 90 -16.39 19.25 14.15
N TYR A 91 -16.65 18.67 12.98
CA TYR A 91 -15.75 18.76 11.84
C TYR A 91 -15.73 20.16 11.22
N LEU A 92 -16.89 20.78 10.96
CA LEU A 92 -16.94 22.11 10.37
C LEU A 92 -16.37 23.18 11.31
N PRO A 93 -16.73 23.23 12.60
CA PRO A 93 -16.14 24.21 13.51
C PRO A 93 -14.63 24.09 13.65
N MET A 94 -14.07 22.87 13.60
CA MET A 94 -12.65 22.62 13.77
C MET A 94 -11.85 22.71 12.47
N SER A 95 -12.48 22.56 11.31
CA SER A 95 -11.80 22.60 10.02
C SER A 95 -11.17 23.97 9.71
N GLY A 96 -11.65 25.03 10.31
CA GLY A 96 -11.08 26.38 10.20
C GLY A 96 -9.82 26.59 11.06
N VAL A 97 -9.45 25.62 11.89
CA VAL A 97 -8.31 25.69 12.82
C VAL A 97 -7.15 24.82 12.31
N ILE A 98 -7.39 23.97 11.36
CA ILE A 98 -6.42 23.10 10.71
C ILE A 98 -6.09 23.68 9.33
#